data_4812462ea18af244c07d002b166f2f2c
#
_entry.id   4812462ea18af244c07d002b166f2f2c
#
_cell.length_a   1.000
_cell.length_b   1.000
_cell.length_c   1.000
_cell.angle_alpha   90.00
_cell.angle_beta   90.00
_cell.angle_gamma   90.00
#
_symmetry.space_group_name_H-M   'P 1'
#
loop_
_entity.id
_entity.type
_entity.pdbx_description
1 polymer ?
#
loop_
_entity_poly.entity_id
_entity_poly.type
_entity_poly.pdbx_seq_one_letter_code
_entity_poly.pdbx_strand_id
1 'polypeptide(L)'
;VDSRRAIVVLAIACVAYVVAILQRTSLGVVGVDATTRFSIDATALSSLAVLQLGVYASLQIPVGVLIDRFGPRVLIAAGALSMALGQAAVGLASELGVAIVGRVLVGAGDAMTFLSVLRLLGAWFSPRRLPQLQQWVGTLGQSGQLLSAIPFAGLLGVAGWTTAFLSVASLSLLACLLVVAAVRDAPTDHVDERALTLRIALARLKEALRRPGTRLGFWAHAVTQSSPTMFVLLWGYPFLSVGLGYSRELTGALLGLIVVAGALTGPVIGLLSARYPLRRSSIVLGIVTITAIAWAALLLPGDPPSLPAVVVFLTILAVGGPGSLIGFDFARTFNPSASHGAATGFVNVGGFVTTVVLVLVVGLALDAVSGGTTPAELYAWQNWRVAFALQCPVIGLAVVGLIVARRRTRRRLVEEEGIAVAPLWTALVANWRRRRGHGRG
;
A
#
# COMPACT_ATOMS: atom_id res chain seq x y z
N VAL A 1 -4.65 17.63 -20.63
CA VAL A 1 -5.07 16.78 -19.51
C VAL A 1 -6.51 16.30 -19.70
N ASP A 2 -6.90 15.21 -19.04
CA ASP A 2 -8.26 14.62 -19.09
C ASP A 2 -8.74 14.23 -20.52
N SER A 3 -7.82 13.91 -21.43
CA SER A 3 -8.13 13.54 -22.83
C SER A 3 -8.46 12.04 -22.98
N ARG A 4 -9.01 11.63 -24.13
CA ARG A 4 -9.19 10.20 -24.46
C ARG A 4 -7.88 9.42 -24.37
N ARG A 5 -6.78 10.04 -24.75
CA ARG A 5 -5.43 9.44 -24.62
C ARG A 5 -5.02 9.23 -23.16
N ALA A 6 -5.39 10.16 -22.25
CA ALA A 6 -5.17 10.00 -20.83
C ALA A 6 -5.86 8.74 -20.28
N ILE A 7 -7.07 8.43 -20.77
CA ILE A 7 -7.80 7.21 -20.37
C ILE A 7 -7.07 5.95 -20.85
N VAL A 8 -6.55 5.95 -22.09
CA VAL A 8 -5.77 4.80 -22.61
C VAL A 8 -4.49 4.60 -21.80
N VAL A 9 -3.75 5.68 -21.50
CA VAL A 9 -2.54 5.63 -20.66
C VAL A 9 -2.88 5.09 -19.27
N LEU A 10 -3.98 5.55 -18.66
CA LEU A 10 -4.45 5.06 -17.38
C LEU A 10 -4.81 3.57 -17.43
N ALA A 11 -5.55 3.14 -18.45
CA ALA A 11 -5.96 1.73 -18.58
C ALA A 11 -4.74 0.81 -18.68
N ILE A 12 -3.73 1.16 -19.50
CA ILE A 12 -2.50 0.38 -19.64
C ILE A 12 -1.70 0.39 -18.33
N ALA A 13 -1.59 1.54 -17.66
CA ALA A 13 -0.93 1.65 -16.37
C ALA A 13 -1.64 0.81 -15.29
N CYS A 14 -2.98 0.77 -15.27
CA CYS A 14 -3.76 -0.11 -14.40
C CYS A 14 -3.50 -1.58 -14.69
N VAL A 15 -3.48 -1.99 -15.97
CA VAL A 15 -3.15 -3.37 -16.36
C VAL A 15 -1.75 -3.74 -15.87
N ALA A 16 -0.74 -2.89 -16.08
CA ALA A 16 0.61 -3.13 -15.59
C ALA A 16 0.64 -3.28 -14.05
N TYR A 17 -0.15 -2.48 -13.33
CA TYR A 17 -0.23 -2.56 -11.87
C TYR A 17 -0.97 -3.80 -11.39
N VAL A 18 -2.08 -4.19 -12.02
CA VAL A 18 -2.77 -5.46 -11.74
C VAL A 18 -1.84 -6.66 -11.93
N VAL A 19 -1.08 -6.68 -13.04
CA VAL A 19 -0.07 -7.70 -13.30
C VAL A 19 1.03 -7.68 -12.23
N ALA A 20 1.49 -6.51 -11.79
CA ALA A 20 2.49 -6.41 -10.72
C ALA A 20 1.99 -7.01 -9.40
N ILE A 21 0.73 -6.75 -9.02
CA ILE A 21 0.13 -7.33 -7.81
C ILE A 21 -0.03 -8.86 -7.95
N LEU A 22 -0.44 -9.36 -9.11
CA LEU A 22 -0.47 -10.80 -9.42
C LEU A 22 0.92 -11.43 -9.21
N GLN A 23 1.98 -10.80 -9.73
CA GLN A 23 3.36 -11.26 -9.57
C GLN A 23 3.80 -11.28 -8.10
N ARG A 24 3.48 -10.21 -7.37
CA ARG A 24 3.79 -10.08 -5.94
C ARG A 24 3.19 -11.22 -5.13
N THR A 25 1.94 -11.56 -5.37
CA THR A 25 1.15 -12.48 -4.54
C THR A 25 1.24 -13.93 -4.98
N SER A 26 1.84 -14.21 -6.14
CA SER A 26 1.96 -15.57 -6.70
C SER A 26 2.65 -16.56 -5.75
N LEU A 27 3.68 -16.14 -5.00
CA LEU A 27 4.39 -17.03 -4.08
C LEU A 27 3.52 -17.51 -2.91
N GLY A 28 2.63 -16.65 -2.41
CA GLY A 28 1.73 -17.02 -1.31
C GLY A 28 0.75 -18.14 -1.66
N VAL A 29 0.41 -18.24 -2.95
CA VAL A 29 -0.52 -19.26 -3.46
C VAL A 29 0.17 -20.62 -3.64
N VAL A 30 1.45 -20.60 -4.02
CA VAL A 30 2.22 -21.83 -4.37
C VAL A 30 3.05 -22.37 -3.19
N GLY A 31 2.77 -21.92 -1.96
CA GLY A 31 3.62 -22.22 -0.80
C GLY A 31 3.91 -23.71 -0.60
N VAL A 32 2.89 -24.56 -0.66
CA VAL A 32 3.04 -26.01 -0.50
C VAL A 32 3.86 -26.62 -1.65
N ASP A 33 3.59 -26.21 -2.89
CA ASP A 33 4.32 -26.70 -4.06
C ASP A 33 5.79 -26.25 -4.01
N ALA A 34 6.06 -25.03 -3.53
CA ALA A 34 7.41 -24.51 -3.37
C ALA A 34 8.21 -25.28 -2.31
N THR A 35 7.60 -25.62 -1.16
CA THR A 35 8.28 -26.41 -0.13
C THR A 35 8.64 -27.79 -0.64
N THR A 36 7.77 -28.44 -1.40
CA THR A 36 8.04 -29.75 -2.02
C THR A 36 9.10 -29.64 -3.11
N ARG A 37 8.99 -28.64 -4.02
CA ARG A 37 9.89 -28.48 -5.16
C ARG A 37 11.33 -28.21 -4.76
N PHE A 38 11.53 -27.34 -3.76
CA PHE A 38 12.85 -26.92 -3.32
C PHE A 38 13.33 -27.64 -2.08
N SER A 39 12.56 -28.60 -1.54
CA SER A 39 12.85 -29.32 -0.30
C SER A 39 13.18 -28.38 0.87
N ILE A 40 12.36 -27.32 1.02
CA ILE A 40 12.54 -26.29 2.04
C ILE A 40 11.42 -26.34 3.09
N ASP A 41 11.70 -25.85 4.27
CA ASP A 41 10.72 -25.67 5.35
C ASP A 41 9.89 -24.38 5.18
N ALA A 42 8.89 -24.22 6.05
CA ALA A 42 8.02 -23.04 6.05
C ALA A 42 8.80 -21.75 6.39
N THR A 43 9.86 -21.85 7.18
CA THR A 43 10.72 -20.71 7.53
C THR A 43 11.47 -20.18 6.32
N ALA A 44 12.09 -21.07 5.54
CA ALA A 44 12.76 -20.71 4.29
C ALA A 44 11.78 -20.10 3.26
N LEU A 45 10.57 -20.67 3.13
CA LEU A 45 9.52 -20.12 2.27
C LEU A 45 9.11 -18.71 2.72
N SER A 46 8.90 -18.51 4.02
CA SER A 46 8.57 -17.21 4.59
C SER A 46 9.68 -16.18 4.34
N SER A 47 10.94 -16.62 4.43
CA SER A 47 12.12 -15.78 4.16
C SER A 47 12.13 -15.27 2.71
N LEU A 48 11.67 -16.06 1.73
CA LEU A 48 11.53 -15.59 0.35
C LEU A 48 10.51 -14.44 0.22
N ALA A 49 9.39 -14.53 0.92
CA ALA A 49 8.38 -13.47 0.92
C ALA A 49 8.90 -12.20 1.61
N VAL A 50 9.57 -12.35 2.77
CA VAL A 50 10.20 -11.24 3.49
C VAL A 50 11.29 -10.58 2.66
N LEU A 51 12.13 -11.37 1.98
CA LEU A 51 13.16 -10.86 1.07
C LEU A 51 12.56 -10.01 -0.05
N GLN A 52 11.53 -10.51 -0.72
CA GLN A 52 10.86 -9.76 -1.78
C GLN A 52 10.29 -8.44 -1.28
N LEU A 53 9.61 -8.43 -0.14
CA LEU A 53 9.06 -7.22 0.48
C LEU A 53 10.17 -6.28 0.98
N GLY A 54 11.27 -6.84 1.48
CA GLY A 54 12.46 -6.08 1.88
C GLY A 54 13.10 -5.36 0.69
N VAL A 55 13.27 -6.04 -0.44
CA VAL A 55 13.73 -5.45 -1.71
C VAL A 55 12.75 -4.37 -2.18
N TYR A 56 11.44 -4.65 -2.19
CA TYR A 56 10.42 -3.69 -2.52
C TYR A 56 10.53 -2.41 -1.66
N ALA A 57 10.59 -2.55 -0.34
CA ALA A 57 10.64 -1.43 0.59
C ALA A 57 11.94 -0.61 0.46
N SER A 58 13.09 -1.26 0.34
CA SER A 58 14.39 -0.60 0.21
C SER A 58 14.52 0.19 -1.09
N LEU A 59 13.86 -0.24 -2.16
CA LEU A 59 13.90 0.42 -3.45
C LEU A 59 12.91 1.59 -3.59
N GLN A 60 12.01 1.84 -2.65
CA GLN A 60 11.00 2.90 -2.78
C GLN A 60 11.62 4.30 -2.98
N ILE A 61 12.65 4.64 -2.20
CA ILE A 61 13.34 5.93 -2.36
C ILE A 61 14.20 5.98 -3.63
N PRO A 62 15.07 5.00 -3.92
CA PRO A 62 15.80 4.93 -5.19
C PRO A 62 14.87 5.02 -6.41
N VAL A 63 13.79 4.26 -6.44
CA VAL A 63 12.80 4.26 -7.53
C VAL A 63 12.16 5.65 -7.66
N GLY A 64 11.81 6.30 -6.55
CA GLY A 64 11.28 7.67 -6.58
C GLY A 64 12.24 8.65 -7.27
N VAL A 65 13.54 8.56 -6.98
CA VAL A 65 14.59 9.37 -7.64
C VAL A 65 14.73 9.01 -9.14
N LEU A 66 14.67 7.70 -9.45
CA LEU A 66 14.75 7.22 -10.83
C LEU A 66 13.54 7.65 -11.67
N ILE A 67 12.34 7.69 -11.09
CA ILE A 67 11.14 8.21 -11.75
C ILE A 67 11.31 9.68 -12.14
N ASP A 68 11.84 10.50 -11.23
CA ASP A 68 12.08 11.92 -11.47
C ASP A 68 13.15 12.15 -12.55
N ARG A 69 14.06 11.18 -12.76
CA ARG A 69 15.12 11.25 -13.77
C ARG A 69 14.73 10.67 -15.12
N PHE A 70 14.16 9.46 -15.14
CA PHE A 70 13.92 8.69 -16.37
C PHE A 70 12.47 8.72 -16.83
N GLY A 71 11.58 9.23 -16.01
CA GLY A 71 10.15 9.24 -16.24
C GLY A 71 9.45 7.92 -15.89
N PRO A 72 8.14 7.97 -15.65
CA PRO A 72 7.36 6.81 -15.23
C PRO A 72 7.24 5.72 -16.29
N ARG A 73 7.20 6.06 -17.59
CA ARG A 73 7.12 5.08 -18.69
C ARG A 73 8.28 4.08 -18.64
N VAL A 74 9.51 4.60 -18.53
CA VAL A 74 10.72 3.77 -18.50
C VAL A 74 10.71 2.87 -17.28
N LEU A 75 10.31 3.41 -16.11
CA LEU A 75 10.31 2.63 -14.86
C LEU A 75 9.23 1.55 -14.86
N ILE A 76 8.01 1.80 -15.38
CA ILE A 76 6.98 0.75 -15.50
C ILE A 76 7.44 -0.35 -16.46
N ALA A 77 8.02 0.01 -17.61
CA ALA A 77 8.52 -0.95 -18.57
C ALA A 77 9.67 -1.80 -18.00
N ALA A 78 10.66 -1.16 -17.36
CA ALA A 78 11.78 -1.84 -16.71
C ALA A 78 11.29 -2.74 -15.56
N GLY A 79 10.32 -2.26 -14.77
CA GLY A 79 9.70 -3.04 -13.70
C GLY A 79 8.96 -4.28 -14.23
N ALA A 80 8.16 -4.12 -15.28
CA ALA A 80 7.46 -5.23 -15.91
C ALA A 80 8.43 -6.25 -16.51
N LEU A 81 9.51 -5.80 -17.16
CA LEU A 81 10.56 -6.67 -17.69
C LEU A 81 11.29 -7.42 -16.56
N SER A 82 11.68 -6.71 -15.50
CA SER A 82 12.30 -7.32 -14.31
C SER A 82 11.42 -8.40 -13.69
N MET A 83 10.11 -8.14 -13.57
CA MET A 83 9.15 -9.14 -13.08
C MET A 83 9.00 -10.32 -14.04
N ALA A 84 8.97 -10.09 -15.35
CA ALA A 84 8.92 -11.16 -16.35
C ALA A 84 10.12 -12.10 -16.23
N LEU A 85 11.34 -11.52 -16.17
CA LEU A 85 12.57 -12.30 -15.99
C LEU A 85 12.60 -13.02 -14.64
N GLY A 86 12.17 -12.33 -13.57
CA GLY A 86 12.10 -12.91 -12.23
C GLY A 86 11.16 -14.10 -12.14
N GLN A 87 9.96 -14.00 -12.71
CA GLN A 87 9.00 -15.13 -12.71
C GLN A 87 9.43 -16.26 -13.66
N ALA A 88 10.05 -15.95 -14.79
CA ALA A 88 10.62 -16.97 -15.65
C ALA A 88 11.75 -17.73 -14.92
N ALA A 89 12.61 -17.02 -14.18
CA ALA A 89 13.63 -17.64 -13.35
C ALA A 89 13.02 -18.55 -12.28
N VAL A 90 11.97 -18.11 -11.55
CA VAL A 90 11.26 -18.96 -10.57
C VAL A 90 10.60 -20.17 -11.25
N GLY A 91 9.98 -19.98 -12.41
CA GLY A 91 9.32 -21.05 -13.16
C GLY A 91 10.26 -22.15 -13.65
N LEU A 92 11.48 -21.75 -14.03
CA LEU A 92 12.53 -22.67 -14.54
C LEU A 92 13.48 -23.15 -13.44
N ALA A 93 13.37 -22.62 -12.21
CA ALA A 93 14.28 -22.95 -11.12
C ALA A 93 14.20 -24.44 -10.75
N SER A 94 15.33 -25.10 -10.72
CA SER A 94 15.56 -26.42 -10.10
C SER A 94 16.15 -26.30 -8.69
N GLU A 95 16.76 -25.15 -8.39
CA GLU A 95 17.45 -24.88 -7.14
C GLU A 95 16.89 -23.62 -6.47
N LEU A 96 16.93 -23.59 -5.13
CA LEU A 96 16.45 -22.47 -4.32
C LEU A 96 17.16 -21.15 -4.66
N GLY A 97 18.46 -21.18 -4.95
CA GLY A 97 19.24 -19.99 -5.28
C GLY A 97 18.69 -19.22 -6.48
N VAL A 98 18.27 -19.93 -7.54
CA VAL A 98 17.65 -19.30 -8.73
C VAL A 98 16.28 -18.70 -8.38
N ALA A 99 15.49 -19.40 -7.55
CA ALA A 99 14.21 -18.88 -7.08
C ALA A 99 14.39 -17.61 -6.24
N ILE A 100 15.40 -17.53 -5.37
CA ILE A 100 15.76 -16.33 -4.59
C ILE A 100 16.05 -15.15 -5.54
N VAL A 101 16.92 -15.32 -6.52
CA VAL A 101 17.23 -14.26 -7.50
C VAL A 101 15.96 -13.84 -8.25
N GLY A 102 15.14 -14.81 -8.66
CA GLY A 102 13.84 -14.52 -9.28
C GLY A 102 12.93 -13.65 -8.40
N ARG A 103 12.85 -13.94 -7.09
CA ARG A 103 12.03 -13.15 -6.13
C ARG A 103 12.59 -11.75 -5.89
N VAL A 104 13.91 -11.59 -5.87
CA VAL A 104 14.55 -10.25 -5.83
C VAL A 104 14.18 -9.43 -7.05
N LEU A 105 14.23 -10.01 -8.25
CA LEU A 105 13.83 -9.33 -9.49
C LEU A 105 12.34 -8.94 -9.49
N VAL A 106 11.47 -9.83 -9.01
CA VAL A 106 10.04 -9.55 -8.87
C VAL A 106 9.83 -8.39 -7.89
N GLY A 107 10.47 -8.41 -6.72
CA GLY A 107 10.38 -7.33 -5.73
C GLY A 107 10.89 -5.99 -6.25
N ALA A 108 11.99 -5.99 -6.99
CA ALA A 108 12.54 -4.80 -7.61
C ALA A 108 11.62 -4.24 -8.71
N GLY A 109 11.07 -5.09 -9.56
CA GLY A 109 10.14 -4.70 -10.62
C GLY A 109 8.82 -4.15 -10.09
N ASP A 110 8.29 -4.79 -9.06
CA ASP A 110 7.09 -4.35 -8.35
C ASP A 110 7.26 -2.96 -7.73
N ALA A 111 8.41 -2.69 -7.11
CA ALA A 111 8.73 -1.38 -6.55
C ALA A 111 8.67 -0.25 -7.59
N MET A 112 9.02 -0.53 -8.84
CA MET A 112 9.02 0.45 -9.94
C MET A 112 7.62 0.77 -10.46
N THR A 113 6.61 -0.08 -10.20
CA THR A 113 5.32 0.02 -10.89
C THR A 113 4.38 1.03 -10.23
N PHE A 114 4.03 0.86 -8.95
CA PHE A 114 2.98 1.66 -8.31
C PHE A 114 3.29 3.17 -8.28
N LEU A 115 4.51 3.53 -7.86
CA LEU A 115 4.92 4.93 -7.79
C LEU A 115 4.91 5.60 -9.16
N SER A 116 5.32 4.85 -10.19
CA SER A 116 5.32 5.33 -11.57
C SER A 116 3.90 5.55 -12.09
N VAL A 117 2.96 4.67 -11.75
CA VAL A 117 1.54 4.86 -12.09
C VAL A 117 0.99 6.12 -11.42
N LEU A 118 1.28 6.35 -10.14
CA LEU A 118 0.87 7.58 -9.45
C LEU A 118 1.46 8.85 -10.09
N ARG A 119 2.70 8.77 -10.60
CA ARG A 119 3.35 9.87 -11.32
C ARG A 119 2.67 10.16 -12.66
N LEU A 120 2.30 9.11 -13.42
CA LEU A 120 1.54 9.25 -14.67
C LEU A 120 0.19 9.93 -14.42
N LEU A 121 -0.54 9.54 -13.38
CA LEU A 121 -1.80 10.21 -13.02
C LEU A 121 -1.62 11.71 -12.87
N GLY A 122 -0.57 12.14 -12.15
CA GLY A 122 -0.26 13.55 -11.92
C GLY A 122 0.06 14.35 -13.19
N ALA A 123 0.60 13.69 -14.23
CA ALA A 123 0.93 14.31 -15.50
C ALA A 123 -0.27 14.39 -16.48
N TRP A 124 -1.18 13.41 -16.42
CA TRP A 124 -2.26 13.26 -17.40
C TRP A 124 -3.62 13.77 -16.95
N PHE A 125 -3.85 13.91 -15.63
CA PHE A 125 -5.16 14.28 -15.09
C PHE A 125 -5.11 15.53 -14.22
N SER A 126 -6.26 16.23 -14.16
CA SER A 126 -6.41 17.44 -13.37
C SER A 126 -6.29 17.15 -11.86
N PRO A 127 -5.72 18.07 -11.06
CA PRO A 127 -5.50 17.88 -9.62
C PRO A 127 -6.77 17.50 -8.84
N ARG A 128 -7.94 17.96 -9.27
CA ARG A 128 -9.23 17.65 -8.62
C ARG A 128 -9.62 16.18 -8.72
N ARG A 129 -9.24 15.49 -9.82
CA ARG A 129 -9.58 14.08 -10.07
C ARG A 129 -8.57 13.12 -9.46
N LEU A 130 -7.35 13.57 -9.20
CA LEU A 130 -6.26 12.69 -8.80
C LEU A 130 -6.53 11.86 -7.53
N PRO A 131 -7.11 12.40 -6.43
CA PRO A 131 -7.38 11.59 -5.25
C PRO A 131 -8.33 10.44 -5.52
N GLN A 132 -9.35 10.66 -6.36
CA GLN A 132 -10.31 9.63 -6.74
C GLN A 132 -9.68 8.59 -7.68
N LEU A 133 -8.91 9.04 -8.68
CA LEU A 133 -8.22 8.13 -9.61
C LEU A 133 -7.18 7.26 -8.90
N GLN A 134 -6.47 7.79 -7.91
CA GLN A 134 -5.55 7.00 -7.07
C GLN A 134 -6.29 5.87 -6.34
N GLN A 135 -7.49 6.15 -5.81
CA GLN A 135 -8.31 5.13 -5.16
C GLN A 135 -8.75 4.04 -6.15
N TRP A 136 -9.19 4.45 -7.35
CA TRP A 136 -9.55 3.47 -8.39
C TRP A 136 -8.36 2.63 -8.83
N VAL A 137 -7.18 3.21 -9.01
CA VAL A 137 -5.94 2.48 -9.30
C VAL A 137 -5.62 1.48 -8.18
N GLY A 138 -5.69 1.93 -6.92
CA GLY A 138 -5.48 1.06 -5.76
C GLY A 138 -6.46 -0.11 -5.73
N THR A 139 -7.76 0.17 -5.91
CA THR A 139 -8.82 -0.84 -5.92
C THR A 139 -8.65 -1.83 -7.07
N LEU A 140 -8.42 -1.34 -8.30
CA LEU A 140 -8.18 -2.19 -9.47
C LEU A 140 -6.93 -3.05 -9.28
N GLY A 141 -5.86 -2.48 -8.68
CA GLY A 141 -4.65 -3.25 -8.37
C GLY A 141 -4.93 -4.48 -7.50
N GLN A 142 -5.85 -4.37 -6.52
CA GLN A 142 -6.21 -5.51 -5.66
C GLN A 142 -6.82 -6.68 -6.44
N SER A 143 -7.39 -6.47 -7.64
CA SER A 143 -7.85 -7.57 -8.49
C SER A 143 -6.72 -8.52 -8.89
N GLY A 144 -5.47 -8.05 -8.92
CA GLY A 144 -4.29 -8.89 -9.13
C GLY A 144 -4.14 -10.00 -8.10
N GLN A 145 -4.55 -9.76 -6.84
CA GLN A 145 -4.57 -10.81 -5.80
C GLN A 145 -5.60 -11.89 -6.13
N LEU A 146 -6.78 -11.51 -6.64
CA LEU A 146 -7.80 -12.48 -7.05
C LEU A 146 -7.33 -13.30 -8.25
N LEU A 147 -6.62 -12.68 -9.19
CA LEU A 147 -6.00 -13.38 -10.32
C LEU A 147 -4.92 -14.36 -9.87
N SER A 148 -4.19 -14.06 -8.80
CA SER A 148 -3.26 -14.99 -8.19
C SER A 148 -3.99 -16.15 -7.49
N ALA A 149 -4.99 -15.84 -6.69
CA ALA A 149 -5.65 -16.83 -5.85
C ALA A 149 -6.55 -17.80 -6.61
N ILE A 150 -7.11 -17.42 -7.77
CA ILE A 150 -8.09 -18.24 -8.50
C ILE A 150 -7.49 -18.74 -9.84
N PRO A 151 -7.30 -17.93 -10.91
CA PRO A 151 -6.86 -18.48 -12.18
C PRO A 151 -5.40 -18.97 -12.16
N PHE A 152 -4.49 -18.30 -11.45
CA PHE A 152 -3.11 -18.77 -11.36
C PHE A 152 -2.99 -20.07 -10.55
N ALA A 153 -3.67 -20.16 -9.40
CA ALA A 153 -3.74 -21.39 -8.61
C ALA A 153 -4.36 -22.54 -9.40
N GLY A 154 -5.44 -22.28 -10.13
CA GLY A 154 -6.07 -23.27 -11.03
C GLY A 154 -5.11 -23.74 -12.13
N LEU A 155 -4.42 -22.80 -12.78
CA LEU A 155 -3.43 -23.13 -13.82
C LEU A 155 -2.25 -23.95 -13.26
N LEU A 156 -1.79 -23.62 -12.05
CA LEU A 156 -0.77 -24.40 -11.35
C LEU A 156 -1.21 -25.85 -11.14
N GLY A 157 -2.44 -26.07 -10.68
CA GLY A 157 -2.97 -27.41 -10.43
C GLY A 157 -3.15 -28.25 -11.71
N VAL A 158 -3.49 -27.63 -12.84
CA VAL A 158 -3.76 -28.35 -14.11
C VAL A 158 -2.50 -28.48 -14.98
N ALA A 159 -1.72 -27.39 -15.12
CA ALA A 159 -0.61 -27.31 -16.06
C ALA A 159 0.78 -27.37 -15.39
N GLY A 160 0.82 -27.42 -14.08
CA GLY A 160 2.04 -27.52 -13.28
C GLY A 160 2.83 -26.21 -13.14
N TRP A 161 3.89 -26.27 -12.33
CA TRP A 161 4.72 -25.16 -11.90
C TRP A 161 5.27 -24.29 -13.03
N THR A 162 6.04 -24.89 -13.94
CA THR A 162 6.74 -24.16 -14.99
C THR A 162 5.77 -23.42 -15.91
N THR A 163 4.69 -24.09 -16.35
CA THR A 163 3.68 -23.48 -17.22
C THR A 163 2.97 -22.32 -16.54
N ALA A 164 2.59 -22.47 -15.26
CA ALA A 164 1.92 -21.42 -14.51
C ALA A 164 2.81 -20.18 -14.38
N PHE A 165 4.07 -20.34 -13.97
CA PHE A 165 5.00 -19.22 -13.81
C PHE A 165 5.39 -18.56 -15.13
N LEU A 166 5.61 -19.32 -16.20
CA LEU A 166 5.89 -18.76 -17.52
C LEU A 166 4.68 -18.01 -18.10
N SER A 167 3.47 -18.46 -17.84
CA SER A 167 2.25 -17.75 -18.25
C SER A 167 2.17 -16.37 -17.59
N VAL A 168 2.45 -16.28 -16.29
CA VAL A 168 2.46 -15.00 -15.57
C VAL A 168 3.65 -14.13 -15.99
N ALA A 169 4.82 -14.72 -16.27
CA ALA A 169 5.96 -14.02 -16.86
C ALA A 169 5.59 -13.39 -18.22
N SER A 170 4.87 -14.13 -19.06
CA SER A 170 4.40 -13.65 -20.37
C SER A 170 3.42 -12.48 -20.24
N LEU A 171 2.54 -12.47 -19.22
CA LEU A 171 1.66 -11.32 -18.94
C LEU A 171 2.48 -10.07 -18.58
N SER A 172 3.57 -10.20 -17.81
CA SER A 172 4.45 -9.08 -17.52
C SER A 172 5.20 -8.58 -18.73
N LEU A 173 5.65 -9.48 -19.61
CA LEU A 173 6.28 -9.10 -20.87
C LEU A 173 5.28 -8.36 -21.77
N LEU A 174 4.04 -8.85 -21.88
CA LEU A 174 2.98 -8.15 -22.59
C LEU A 174 2.70 -6.76 -22.02
N ALA A 175 2.63 -6.63 -20.69
CA ALA A 175 2.48 -5.34 -20.04
C ALA A 175 3.65 -4.41 -20.36
N CYS A 176 4.88 -4.89 -20.36
CA CYS A 176 6.06 -4.13 -20.79
C CYS A 176 5.90 -3.61 -22.22
N LEU A 177 5.56 -4.49 -23.16
CA LEU A 177 5.36 -4.13 -24.59
C LEU A 177 4.24 -3.09 -24.76
N LEU A 178 3.11 -3.26 -24.08
CA LEU A 178 2.01 -2.29 -24.12
C LEU A 178 2.44 -0.92 -23.58
N VAL A 179 3.19 -0.89 -22.48
CA VAL A 179 3.71 0.36 -21.90
C VAL A 179 4.69 1.05 -22.87
N VAL A 180 5.61 0.30 -23.45
CA VAL A 180 6.57 0.83 -24.43
C VAL A 180 5.87 1.35 -25.69
N ALA A 181 4.84 0.66 -26.18
CA ALA A 181 4.14 1.03 -27.40
C ALA A 181 3.21 2.24 -27.23
N ALA A 182 2.47 2.33 -26.12
CA ALA A 182 1.32 3.24 -26.03
C ALA A 182 1.40 4.29 -24.92
N VAL A 183 2.22 4.09 -23.87
CA VAL A 183 2.34 5.05 -22.76
C VAL A 183 3.33 6.15 -23.12
N ARG A 184 2.98 7.39 -22.78
CA ARG A 184 3.88 8.57 -22.78
C ARG A 184 3.87 9.17 -21.37
N ASP A 185 4.98 9.77 -20.96
CA ASP A 185 5.13 10.34 -19.61
C ASP A 185 4.21 11.54 -19.36
N ALA A 186 3.95 12.35 -20.41
CA ALA A 186 3.09 13.53 -20.35
C ALA A 186 2.36 13.77 -21.69
N PRO A 187 1.28 14.60 -21.71
CA PRO A 187 0.57 14.98 -22.93
C PRO A 187 1.42 15.77 -23.94
N THR A 188 2.34 16.58 -23.44
CA THR A 188 3.29 17.38 -24.22
C THR A 188 4.71 16.94 -23.90
N ASP A 189 5.56 16.82 -24.91
CA ASP A 189 6.97 16.49 -24.72
C ASP A 189 7.67 17.67 -24.03
N HIS A 190 7.75 17.63 -22.69
CA HIS A 190 8.62 18.52 -21.94
C HIS A 190 10.05 18.01 -22.06
N VAL A 191 10.82 18.67 -22.93
CA VAL A 191 12.17 18.23 -23.34
C VAL A 191 13.24 18.49 -22.26
N ASP A 192 12.98 19.35 -21.24
CA ASP A 192 14.07 19.97 -20.47
C ASP A 192 14.39 19.38 -19.09
N GLU A 193 13.58 18.46 -18.53
CA GLU A 193 13.91 17.93 -17.20
C GLU A 193 14.74 16.62 -17.20
N ARG A 194 14.98 16.02 -18.37
CA ARG A 194 15.64 14.70 -18.50
C ARG A 194 17.17 14.72 -18.33
N ALA A 195 17.78 15.89 -18.35
CA ALA A 195 19.24 16.03 -18.19
C ALA A 195 19.72 16.15 -16.73
N LEU A 196 18.88 15.74 -15.76
CA LEU A 196 19.24 15.85 -14.36
C LEU A 196 20.34 14.86 -13.97
N THR A 197 21.46 15.41 -13.51
CA THR A 197 22.50 14.60 -12.90
C THR A 197 22.01 13.96 -11.61
N LEU A 198 22.54 12.78 -11.24
CA LEU A 198 22.22 12.12 -9.98
C LEU A 198 22.39 13.05 -8.77
N ARG A 199 23.35 13.96 -8.81
CA ARG A 199 23.59 14.98 -7.78
C ARG A 199 22.39 15.91 -7.59
N ILE A 200 21.77 16.37 -8.68
CA ILE A 200 20.59 17.24 -8.63
C ILE A 200 19.38 16.45 -8.11
N ALA A 201 19.18 15.19 -8.55
CA ALA A 201 18.12 14.33 -8.08
C ALA A 201 18.22 14.08 -6.57
N LEU A 202 19.43 13.81 -6.04
CA LEU A 202 19.67 13.66 -4.59
C LEU A 202 19.46 14.98 -3.83
N ALA A 203 19.82 16.13 -4.41
CA ALA A 203 19.54 17.43 -3.80
C ALA A 203 18.02 17.68 -3.68
N ARG A 204 17.26 17.37 -4.73
CA ARG A 204 15.77 17.44 -4.72
C ARG A 204 15.16 16.49 -3.70
N LEU A 205 15.68 15.26 -3.58
CA LEU A 205 15.26 14.32 -2.53
C LEU A 205 15.49 14.94 -1.14
N LYS A 206 16.69 15.45 -0.87
CA LYS A 206 17.03 16.09 0.41
C LYS A 206 16.08 17.26 0.72
N GLU A 207 15.76 18.07 -0.28
CA GLU A 207 14.78 19.15 -0.15
C GLU A 207 13.38 18.61 0.16
N ALA A 208 12.89 17.62 -0.61
CA ALA A 208 11.59 17.00 -0.38
C ALA A 208 11.46 16.42 1.03
N LEU A 209 12.51 15.75 1.53
CA LEU A 209 12.54 15.19 2.89
C LEU A 209 12.50 16.25 3.99
N ARG A 210 12.97 17.47 3.73
CA ARG A 210 12.91 18.59 4.66
C ARG A 210 11.55 19.25 4.72
N ARG A 211 10.69 19.09 3.70
CA ARG A 211 9.38 19.73 3.64
C ARG A 211 8.42 19.10 4.66
N PRO A 212 7.78 19.91 5.52
CA PRO A 212 6.83 19.38 6.51
C PRO A 212 5.67 18.61 5.90
N GLY A 213 5.20 19.03 4.70
CA GLY A 213 4.13 18.34 3.97
C GLY A 213 4.50 16.93 3.51
N THR A 214 5.75 16.69 3.11
CA THR A 214 6.25 15.34 2.79
C THR A 214 6.29 14.45 4.02
N ARG A 215 6.77 14.98 5.16
CA ARG A 215 6.75 14.27 6.45
C ARG A 215 5.33 14.01 6.94
N LEU A 216 4.40 14.94 6.67
CA LEU A 216 2.97 14.73 6.94
C LEU A 216 2.43 13.55 6.14
N GLY A 217 2.80 13.43 4.85
CA GLY A 217 2.47 12.29 4.00
C GLY A 217 3.04 10.98 4.53
N PHE A 218 4.32 10.95 4.92
CA PHE A 218 5.00 9.79 5.53
C PHE A 218 4.23 9.26 6.75
N TRP A 219 3.95 10.13 7.72
CA TRP A 219 3.24 9.73 8.92
C TRP A 219 1.78 9.38 8.66
N ALA A 220 1.11 10.08 7.72
CA ALA A 220 -0.25 9.72 7.32
C ALA A 220 -0.31 8.30 6.75
N HIS A 221 0.64 7.96 5.87
CA HIS A 221 0.74 6.62 5.28
C HIS A 221 1.10 5.57 6.34
N ALA A 222 2.04 5.89 7.24
CA ALA A 222 2.44 5.02 8.34
C ALA A 222 1.25 4.61 9.24
N VAL A 223 0.47 5.58 9.73
CA VAL A 223 -0.61 5.31 10.69
C VAL A 223 -1.85 4.65 10.08
N THR A 224 -2.06 4.79 8.78
CA THR A 224 -3.25 4.21 8.13
C THR A 224 -2.96 2.87 7.45
N GLN A 225 -1.79 2.71 6.83
CA GLN A 225 -1.42 1.51 6.08
C GLN A 225 -0.99 0.35 6.99
N SER A 226 -0.25 0.63 8.07
CA SER A 226 0.52 -0.40 8.76
C SER A 226 -0.33 -1.44 9.47
N SER A 227 -1.36 -1.04 10.22
CA SER A 227 -2.20 -1.97 10.98
C SER A 227 -3.01 -2.94 10.08
N PRO A 228 -3.76 -2.49 9.05
CA PRO A 228 -4.43 -3.42 8.14
C PRO A 228 -3.45 -4.28 7.35
N THR A 229 -2.31 -3.75 6.94
CA THR A 229 -1.32 -4.52 6.17
C THR A 229 -0.65 -5.58 7.04
N MET A 230 -0.26 -5.26 8.27
CA MET A 230 0.26 -6.23 9.24
C MET A 230 -0.73 -7.37 9.48
N PHE A 231 -2.01 -7.05 9.63
CA PHE A 231 -3.06 -8.04 9.84
C PHE A 231 -3.23 -8.95 8.61
N VAL A 232 -3.44 -8.37 7.42
CA VAL A 232 -3.67 -9.15 6.20
C VAL A 232 -2.43 -9.94 5.76
N LEU A 233 -1.22 -9.34 5.94
CA LEU A 233 0.02 -9.92 5.45
C LEU A 233 0.41 -11.20 6.21
N LEU A 234 0.24 -11.21 7.53
CA LEU A 234 0.78 -12.29 8.34
C LEU A 234 -0.15 -12.72 9.48
N TRP A 235 -0.60 -11.82 10.34
CA TRP A 235 -1.20 -12.19 11.62
C TRP A 235 -2.71 -12.42 11.58
N GLY A 236 -3.40 -11.98 10.53
CA GLY A 236 -4.86 -12.15 10.42
C GLY A 236 -5.28 -13.60 10.26
N TYR A 237 -4.57 -14.39 9.44
CA TYR A 237 -4.93 -15.79 9.23
C TYR A 237 -4.78 -16.62 10.50
N PRO A 238 -3.62 -16.68 11.19
CA PRO A 238 -3.49 -17.45 12.43
C PRO A 238 -4.38 -16.92 13.56
N PHE A 239 -4.64 -15.62 13.65
CA PHE A 239 -5.59 -15.05 14.59
C PHE A 239 -7.00 -15.59 14.39
N LEU A 240 -7.51 -15.57 13.15
CA LEU A 240 -8.85 -16.02 12.84
C LEU A 240 -9.00 -17.55 12.91
N SER A 241 -8.04 -18.29 12.34
CA SER A 241 -8.13 -19.75 12.23
C SER A 241 -7.78 -20.48 13.54
N VAL A 242 -6.66 -20.14 14.17
CA VAL A 242 -6.20 -20.81 15.40
C VAL A 242 -6.69 -20.05 16.64
N GLY A 243 -6.52 -18.73 16.66
CA GLY A 243 -6.89 -17.91 17.83
C GLY A 243 -8.38 -17.86 18.11
N LEU A 244 -9.22 -17.80 17.08
CA LEU A 244 -10.69 -17.79 17.20
C LEU A 244 -11.35 -19.11 16.78
N GLY A 245 -10.59 -20.08 16.28
CA GLY A 245 -11.10 -21.40 15.90
C GLY A 245 -12.00 -21.42 14.66
N TYR A 246 -11.91 -20.42 13.77
CA TYR A 246 -12.73 -20.38 12.57
C TYR A 246 -12.25 -21.36 11.50
N SER A 247 -13.19 -21.91 10.72
CA SER A 247 -12.84 -22.79 9.60
C SER A 247 -11.98 -22.06 8.55
N ARG A 248 -11.30 -22.82 7.71
CA ARG A 248 -10.47 -22.27 6.61
C ARG A 248 -11.31 -21.40 5.68
N GLU A 249 -12.52 -21.82 5.35
CA GLU A 249 -13.45 -21.14 4.45
C GLU A 249 -13.90 -19.81 5.05
N LEU A 250 -14.30 -19.81 6.32
CA LEU A 250 -14.72 -18.59 7.01
C LEU A 250 -13.55 -17.61 7.18
N THR A 251 -12.37 -18.11 7.54
CA THR A 251 -11.14 -17.30 7.62
C THR A 251 -10.83 -16.62 6.29
N GLY A 252 -10.88 -17.38 5.19
CA GLY A 252 -10.68 -16.83 3.84
C GLY A 252 -11.72 -15.77 3.47
N ALA A 253 -13.01 -16.02 3.79
CA ALA A 253 -14.09 -15.07 3.54
C ALA A 253 -13.92 -13.77 4.35
N LEU A 254 -13.50 -13.86 5.61
CA LEU A 254 -13.25 -12.72 6.49
C LEU A 254 -12.05 -11.88 6.03
N LEU A 255 -10.96 -12.50 5.56
CA LEU A 255 -9.86 -11.78 4.96
C LEU A 255 -10.27 -11.14 3.61
N GLY A 256 -11.09 -11.83 2.83
CA GLY A 256 -11.69 -11.29 1.60
C GLY A 256 -12.59 -10.08 1.86
N LEU A 257 -13.31 -10.05 2.99
CA LEU A 257 -14.12 -8.90 3.41
C LEU A 257 -13.30 -7.61 3.50
N ILE A 258 -12.05 -7.68 3.97
CA ILE A 258 -11.16 -6.50 4.04
C ILE A 258 -10.93 -5.92 2.64
N VAL A 259 -10.71 -6.77 1.64
CA VAL A 259 -10.51 -6.33 0.25
C VAL A 259 -11.77 -5.66 -0.29
N VAL A 260 -12.93 -6.28 -0.10
CA VAL A 260 -14.22 -5.75 -0.58
C VAL A 260 -14.58 -4.45 0.13
N ALA A 261 -14.46 -4.40 1.46
CA ALA A 261 -14.75 -3.19 2.23
C ALA A 261 -13.78 -2.04 1.87
N GLY A 262 -12.50 -2.34 1.64
CA GLY A 262 -11.52 -1.38 1.13
C GLY A 262 -11.90 -0.85 -0.25
N ALA A 263 -12.32 -1.73 -1.16
CA ALA A 263 -12.78 -1.35 -2.49
C ALA A 263 -14.01 -0.43 -2.47
N LEU A 264 -14.96 -0.67 -1.57
CA LEU A 264 -16.16 0.16 -1.42
C LEU A 264 -15.86 1.50 -0.75
N THR A 265 -14.96 1.55 0.21
CA THR A 265 -14.61 2.79 0.94
C THR A 265 -13.63 3.68 0.17
N GLY A 266 -12.83 3.11 -0.73
CA GLY A 266 -11.84 3.84 -1.53
C GLY A 266 -12.41 5.05 -2.28
N PRO A 267 -13.43 4.90 -3.13
CA PRO A 267 -14.05 6.01 -3.86
C PRO A 267 -14.58 7.12 -2.93
N VAL A 268 -15.13 6.75 -1.76
CA VAL A 268 -15.62 7.71 -0.75
C VAL A 268 -14.47 8.53 -0.18
N ILE A 269 -13.38 7.88 0.22
CA ILE A 269 -12.18 8.56 0.71
C ILE A 269 -11.56 9.46 -0.37
N GLY A 270 -11.51 8.98 -1.62
CA GLY A 270 -11.05 9.77 -2.75
C GLY A 270 -11.87 11.05 -2.97
N LEU A 271 -13.20 10.94 -2.94
CA LEU A 271 -14.11 12.09 -3.04
C LEU A 271 -13.91 13.08 -1.88
N LEU A 272 -13.81 12.58 -0.65
CA LEU A 272 -13.58 13.43 0.53
C LEU A 272 -12.22 14.14 0.44
N SER A 273 -11.17 13.44 0.02
CA SER A 273 -9.83 14.01 -0.16
C SER A 273 -9.79 15.08 -1.25
N ALA A 274 -10.52 14.86 -2.36
CA ALA A 274 -10.64 15.83 -3.45
C ALA A 274 -11.46 17.07 -3.04
N ARG A 275 -12.59 16.87 -2.34
CA ARG A 275 -13.51 17.94 -1.94
C ARG A 275 -12.94 18.83 -0.81
N TYR A 276 -12.12 18.24 0.07
CA TYR A 276 -11.61 18.92 1.25
C TYR A 276 -10.07 18.87 1.35
N PRO A 277 -9.32 19.45 0.39
CA PRO A 277 -7.86 19.29 0.29
C PRO A 277 -7.12 19.79 1.55
N LEU A 278 -7.57 20.89 2.17
CA LEU A 278 -6.98 21.42 3.39
C LEU A 278 -7.35 20.61 4.65
N ARG A 279 -8.28 19.66 4.55
CA ARG A 279 -8.75 18.85 5.67
C ARG A 279 -8.35 17.38 5.58
N ARG A 280 -7.52 16.99 4.61
CA ARG A 280 -7.00 15.63 4.44
C ARG A 280 -6.41 15.05 5.72
N SER A 281 -5.62 15.86 6.47
CA SER A 281 -5.07 15.43 7.75
C SER A 281 -6.12 15.16 8.84
N SER A 282 -7.29 15.79 8.76
CA SER A 282 -8.42 15.51 9.67
C SER A 282 -9.12 14.21 9.28
N ILE A 283 -9.21 13.90 7.99
CA ILE A 283 -9.73 12.60 7.50
C ILE A 283 -8.82 11.47 8.01
N VAL A 284 -7.49 11.61 7.84
CA VAL A 284 -6.51 10.63 8.36
C VAL A 284 -6.67 10.42 9.86
N LEU A 285 -6.76 11.51 10.66
CA LEU A 285 -6.96 11.39 12.11
C LEU A 285 -8.29 10.71 12.45
N GLY A 286 -9.36 10.96 11.70
CA GLY A 286 -10.64 10.28 11.86
C GLY A 286 -10.53 8.78 11.62
N ILE A 287 -9.85 8.37 10.54
CA ILE A 287 -9.58 6.95 10.23
C ILE A 287 -8.78 6.30 11.36
N VAL A 288 -7.70 6.92 11.80
CA VAL A 288 -6.88 6.39 12.91
C VAL A 288 -7.69 6.26 14.19
N THR A 289 -8.50 7.26 14.51
CA THR A 289 -9.33 7.22 15.73
C THR A 289 -10.35 6.08 15.68
N ILE A 290 -11.08 5.91 14.57
CA ILE A 290 -12.07 4.83 14.46
C ILE A 290 -11.40 3.46 14.47
N THR A 291 -10.23 3.31 13.84
CA THR A 291 -9.44 2.08 13.88
C THR A 291 -8.95 1.77 15.30
N ALA A 292 -8.48 2.78 16.04
CA ALA A 292 -8.07 2.61 17.44
C ALA A 292 -9.23 2.20 18.34
N ILE A 293 -10.42 2.79 18.14
CA ILE A 293 -11.64 2.39 18.85
C ILE A 293 -12.02 0.94 18.51
N ALA A 294 -11.93 0.55 17.24
CA ALA A 294 -12.24 -0.82 16.82
C ALA A 294 -11.26 -1.84 17.44
N TRP A 295 -9.97 -1.55 17.49
CA TRP A 295 -8.99 -2.37 18.20
C TRP A 295 -9.27 -2.43 19.71
N ALA A 296 -9.59 -1.32 20.34
CA ALA A 296 -9.94 -1.30 21.75
C ALA A 296 -11.18 -2.12 22.04
N ALA A 297 -12.23 -1.97 21.22
CA ALA A 297 -13.47 -2.76 21.35
C ALA A 297 -13.24 -4.27 21.15
N LEU A 298 -12.29 -4.65 20.31
CA LEU A 298 -11.91 -6.05 20.09
C LEU A 298 -11.09 -6.61 21.27
N LEU A 299 -10.12 -5.86 21.80
CA LEU A 299 -9.10 -6.37 22.72
C LEU A 299 -9.44 -6.18 24.22
N LEU A 300 -10.27 -5.18 24.58
CA LEU A 300 -10.57 -4.89 25.98
C LEU A 300 -11.43 -5.98 26.65
N PRO A 301 -12.43 -6.60 25.98
CA PRO A 301 -13.18 -7.70 26.58
C PRO A 301 -12.27 -8.88 26.91
N GLY A 302 -12.57 -9.59 28.01
CA GLY A 302 -11.80 -10.78 28.46
C GLY A 302 -12.01 -11.98 27.55
N ASP A 303 -13.21 -12.11 27.00
CA ASP A 303 -13.64 -13.24 26.18
C ASP A 303 -13.30 -13.04 24.70
N PRO A 304 -13.16 -14.14 23.93
CA PRO A 304 -13.00 -14.06 22.48
C PRO A 304 -14.15 -13.30 21.82
N PRO A 305 -13.86 -12.45 20.80
CA PRO A 305 -14.89 -11.66 20.16
C PRO A 305 -15.88 -12.52 19.38
N SER A 306 -17.15 -12.14 19.40
CA SER A 306 -18.18 -12.78 18.58
C SER A 306 -17.94 -12.51 17.08
N LEU A 307 -18.45 -13.40 16.22
CA LEU A 307 -18.31 -13.24 14.76
C LEU A 307 -18.81 -11.88 14.24
N PRO A 308 -19.97 -11.33 14.67
CA PRO A 308 -20.38 -9.98 14.28
C PRO A 308 -19.39 -8.90 14.70
N ALA A 309 -18.79 -9.00 15.88
CA ALA A 309 -17.76 -8.05 16.33
C ALA A 309 -16.52 -8.10 15.44
N VAL A 310 -16.08 -9.29 15.04
CA VAL A 310 -14.96 -9.49 14.10
C VAL A 310 -15.31 -8.89 12.73
N VAL A 311 -16.50 -9.11 12.19
CA VAL A 311 -16.95 -8.55 10.91
C VAL A 311 -16.92 -7.02 10.93
N VAL A 312 -17.45 -6.39 12.00
CA VAL A 312 -17.42 -4.94 12.18
C VAL A 312 -15.98 -4.44 12.28
N PHE A 313 -15.15 -5.10 13.08
CA PHE A 313 -13.73 -4.77 13.23
C PHE A 313 -13.00 -4.80 11.89
N LEU A 314 -13.11 -5.88 11.11
CA LEU A 314 -12.44 -6.04 9.83
C LEU A 314 -12.93 -5.00 8.80
N THR A 315 -14.22 -4.67 8.80
CA THR A 315 -14.80 -3.63 7.94
C THR A 315 -14.20 -2.25 8.25
N ILE A 316 -14.02 -1.92 9.55
CA ILE A 316 -13.39 -0.67 9.96
C ILE A 316 -11.89 -0.68 9.60
N LEU A 317 -11.20 -1.78 9.89
CA LEU A 317 -9.77 -1.94 9.60
C LEU A 317 -9.47 -1.74 8.12
N ALA A 318 -10.36 -2.21 7.23
CA ALA A 318 -10.25 -2.09 5.78
C ALA A 318 -10.13 -0.63 5.29
N VAL A 319 -10.70 0.34 6.02
CA VAL A 319 -10.65 1.77 5.65
C VAL A 319 -9.22 2.32 5.65
N GLY A 320 -8.33 1.69 6.42
CA GLY A 320 -6.93 2.11 6.53
C GLY A 320 -6.18 2.06 5.20
N GLY A 321 -6.41 1.03 4.37
CA GLY A 321 -5.80 0.92 3.04
C GLY A 321 -6.10 2.13 2.14
N PRO A 322 -7.36 2.40 1.78
CA PRO A 322 -7.75 3.61 1.07
C PRO A 322 -7.31 4.91 1.74
N GLY A 323 -7.39 4.98 3.07
CA GLY A 323 -6.93 6.13 3.86
C GLY A 323 -5.46 6.45 3.68
N SER A 324 -4.63 5.43 3.45
CA SER A 324 -3.19 5.58 3.28
C SER A 324 -2.81 6.35 2.00
N LEU A 325 -3.63 6.27 0.96
CA LEU A 325 -3.40 6.98 -0.30
C LEU A 325 -3.44 8.51 -0.15
N ILE A 326 -4.06 9.03 0.92
CA ILE A 326 -4.00 10.46 1.27
C ILE A 326 -2.55 10.91 1.53
N GLY A 327 -1.68 10.01 1.99
CA GLY A 327 -0.25 10.28 2.15
C GLY A 327 0.41 10.75 0.85
N PHE A 328 0.07 10.15 -0.28
CA PHE A 328 0.57 10.53 -1.59
C PHE A 328 -0.01 11.86 -2.09
N ASP A 329 -1.24 12.18 -1.70
CA ASP A 329 -1.82 13.51 -1.97
C ASP A 329 -1.02 14.63 -1.28
N PHE A 330 -0.49 14.39 -0.07
CA PHE A 330 0.39 15.34 0.60
C PHE A 330 1.73 15.48 -0.11
N ALA A 331 2.35 14.36 -0.53
CA ALA A 331 3.59 14.40 -1.30
C ALA A 331 3.45 15.26 -2.54
N ARG A 332 2.35 15.10 -3.28
CA ARG A 332 2.09 15.86 -4.50
C ARG A 332 1.76 17.33 -4.22
N THR A 333 0.94 17.62 -3.19
CA THR A 333 0.48 18.99 -2.92
C THR A 333 1.61 19.89 -2.41
N PHE A 334 2.56 19.34 -1.66
CA PHE A 334 3.59 20.13 -0.98
C PHE A 334 4.98 20.05 -1.60
N ASN A 335 5.11 19.45 -2.79
CA ASN A 335 6.37 19.38 -3.50
C ASN A 335 6.22 19.84 -4.95
N PRO A 336 7.30 20.43 -5.55
CA PRO A 336 7.35 20.70 -6.97
C PRO A 336 7.24 19.41 -7.78
N SER A 337 6.70 19.50 -9.01
CA SER A 337 6.56 18.36 -9.92
C SER A 337 7.84 17.58 -10.12
N ALA A 338 8.96 18.28 -10.18
CA ALA A 338 10.29 17.74 -10.35
C ALA A 338 10.80 16.83 -9.20
N SER A 339 10.14 16.80 -8.05
CA SER A 339 10.52 15.96 -6.89
C SER A 339 9.36 15.09 -6.40
N HIS A 340 8.28 14.97 -7.19
CA HIS A 340 7.11 14.15 -6.80
C HIS A 340 7.47 12.68 -6.61
N GLY A 341 8.31 12.08 -7.47
CA GLY A 341 8.72 10.69 -7.36
C GLY A 341 9.45 10.42 -6.05
N ALA A 342 10.48 11.24 -5.76
CA ALA A 342 11.24 11.11 -4.51
C ALA A 342 10.37 11.31 -3.26
N ALA A 343 9.48 12.31 -3.27
CA ALA A 343 8.56 12.56 -2.16
C ALA A 343 7.58 11.40 -1.97
N THR A 344 7.02 10.85 -3.06
CA THR A 344 6.09 9.72 -3.05
C THR A 344 6.78 8.45 -2.56
N GLY A 345 8.01 8.19 -3.02
CA GLY A 345 8.82 7.06 -2.54
C GLY A 345 9.06 7.12 -1.04
N PHE A 346 9.43 8.28 -0.50
CA PHE A 346 9.60 8.47 0.94
C PHE A 346 8.29 8.26 1.72
N VAL A 347 7.17 8.75 1.22
CA VAL A 347 5.85 8.52 1.85
C VAL A 347 5.55 7.04 1.92
N ASN A 348 5.81 6.29 0.84
CA ASN A 348 5.55 4.85 0.80
C ASN A 348 6.38 4.06 1.82
N VAL A 349 7.64 4.45 2.03
CA VAL A 349 8.50 3.87 3.07
C VAL A 349 7.84 3.94 4.45
N GLY A 350 7.13 5.03 4.77
CA GLY A 350 6.45 5.20 6.06
C GLY A 350 5.50 4.05 6.40
N GLY A 351 4.65 3.67 5.45
CA GLY A 351 3.71 2.56 5.61
C GLY A 351 4.42 1.20 5.76
N PHE A 352 5.37 0.91 4.88
CA PHE A 352 6.05 -0.39 4.88
C PHE A 352 6.98 -0.60 6.08
N VAL A 353 7.78 0.40 6.44
CA VAL A 353 8.66 0.30 7.63
C VAL A 353 7.82 0.12 8.89
N THR A 354 6.74 0.90 9.06
CA THR A 354 5.88 0.75 10.22
C THR A 354 5.18 -0.62 10.22
N THR A 355 4.76 -1.13 9.04
CA THR A 355 4.20 -2.49 8.93
C THR A 355 5.21 -3.55 9.39
N VAL A 356 6.46 -3.49 8.92
CA VAL A 356 7.51 -4.44 9.31
C VAL A 356 7.74 -4.38 10.82
N VAL A 357 7.81 -3.18 11.40
CA VAL A 357 7.95 -3.02 12.85
C VAL A 357 6.77 -3.67 13.58
N LEU A 358 5.53 -3.46 13.14
CA LEU A 358 4.35 -4.08 13.76
C LEU A 358 4.36 -5.60 13.64
N VAL A 359 4.73 -6.14 12.47
CA VAL A 359 4.84 -7.59 12.25
C VAL A 359 5.82 -8.21 13.24
N LEU A 360 6.99 -7.59 13.41
CA LEU A 360 8.02 -8.06 14.35
C LEU A 360 7.58 -7.92 15.80
N VAL A 361 7.01 -6.77 16.18
CA VAL A 361 6.56 -6.52 17.57
C VAL A 361 5.49 -7.52 17.98
N VAL A 362 4.52 -7.81 17.11
CA VAL A 362 3.46 -8.80 17.40
C VAL A 362 4.05 -10.21 17.51
N GLY A 363 4.97 -10.60 16.62
CA GLY A 363 5.63 -11.90 16.69
C GLY A 363 6.43 -12.09 17.98
N LEU A 364 7.30 -11.14 18.28
CA LEU A 364 8.10 -11.16 19.53
C LEU A 364 7.22 -11.17 20.79
N ALA A 365 6.08 -10.46 20.73
CA ALA A 365 5.14 -10.46 21.84
C ALA A 365 4.47 -11.82 22.03
N LEU A 366 4.02 -12.46 20.94
CA LEU A 366 3.45 -13.81 21.00
C LEU A 366 4.44 -14.80 21.60
N ASP A 367 5.68 -14.78 21.14
CA ASP A 367 6.76 -15.66 21.67
C ASP A 367 7.02 -15.39 23.15
N ALA A 368 7.03 -14.12 23.56
CA ALA A 368 7.32 -13.73 24.94
C ALA A 368 6.21 -14.09 25.94
N VAL A 369 4.93 -14.07 25.49
CA VAL A 369 3.78 -14.34 26.38
C VAL A 369 3.28 -15.77 26.30
N SER A 370 3.67 -16.54 25.27
CA SER A 370 3.34 -17.94 25.16
C SER A 370 4.24 -18.76 26.09
N GLY A 371 3.65 -19.40 27.10
CA GLY A 371 4.37 -20.38 27.94
C GLY A 371 4.47 -21.76 27.31
N GLY A 372 3.93 -21.98 26.11
CA GLY A 372 3.74 -23.27 25.48
C GLY A 372 4.49 -23.46 24.17
N THR A 373 4.65 -24.72 23.80
CA THR A 373 5.36 -25.14 22.56
C THR A 373 4.42 -25.50 21.43
N THR A 374 3.11 -25.55 21.68
CA THR A 374 2.11 -25.93 20.68
C THR A 374 1.52 -24.67 19.98
N PRO A 375 1.13 -24.76 18.69
CA PRO A 375 0.44 -23.67 18.02
C PRO A 375 -0.83 -23.18 18.73
N ALA A 376 -1.58 -24.07 19.38
CA ALA A 376 -2.79 -23.72 20.12
C ALA A 376 -2.48 -22.85 21.35
N GLU A 377 -1.41 -23.13 22.05
CA GLU A 377 -0.94 -22.32 23.19
C GLU A 377 -0.37 -21.00 22.73
N LEU A 378 0.46 -21.00 21.70
CA LEU A 378 1.06 -19.79 21.10
C LEU A 378 -0.02 -18.79 20.67
N TYR A 379 -1.04 -19.27 19.97
CA TYR A 379 -2.10 -18.46 19.37
C TYR A 379 -3.37 -18.38 20.22
N ALA A 380 -3.29 -18.67 21.54
CA ALA A 380 -4.41 -18.49 22.45
C ALA A 380 -4.90 -17.04 22.49
N TRP A 381 -6.23 -16.85 22.68
CA TRP A 381 -6.86 -15.52 22.66
C TRP A 381 -6.15 -14.51 23.59
N GLN A 382 -5.79 -14.92 24.78
CA GLN A 382 -5.13 -14.03 25.75
C GLN A 382 -3.77 -13.52 25.23
N ASN A 383 -3.01 -14.35 24.52
CA ASN A 383 -1.73 -13.98 23.94
C ASN A 383 -1.93 -12.96 22.79
N TRP A 384 -2.98 -13.15 21.96
CA TRP A 384 -3.34 -12.18 20.93
C TRP A 384 -3.72 -10.81 21.51
N ARG A 385 -4.43 -10.78 22.64
CA ARG A 385 -4.77 -9.53 23.30
C ARG A 385 -3.52 -8.70 23.63
N VAL A 386 -2.53 -9.33 24.23
CA VAL A 386 -1.25 -8.67 24.56
C VAL A 386 -0.48 -8.31 23.32
N ALA A 387 -0.31 -9.26 22.40
CA ALA A 387 0.48 -9.05 21.18
C ALA A 387 -0.06 -7.90 20.31
N PHE A 388 -1.37 -7.87 20.05
CA PHE A 388 -1.96 -6.78 19.31
C PHE A 388 -2.04 -5.46 20.09
N ALA A 389 -2.09 -5.46 21.42
CA ALA A 389 -2.03 -4.23 22.20
C ALA A 389 -0.67 -3.52 22.06
N LEU A 390 0.42 -4.24 21.81
CA LEU A 390 1.75 -3.66 21.61
C LEU A 390 1.90 -2.87 20.32
N GLN A 391 0.94 -2.91 19.41
CA GLN A 391 0.90 -1.94 18.29
C GLN A 391 0.61 -0.51 18.77
N CYS A 392 -0.08 -0.34 19.92
CA CYS A 392 -0.49 0.97 20.41
C CYS A 392 0.68 1.95 20.61
N PRO A 393 1.81 1.62 21.29
CA PRO A 393 2.93 2.52 21.39
C PRO A 393 3.56 2.86 20.04
N VAL A 394 3.64 1.93 19.11
CA VAL A 394 4.21 2.16 17.76
C VAL A 394 3.32 3.13 16.97
N ILE A 395 2.01 2.84 16.90
CA ILE A 395 1.04 3.73 16.23
C ILE A 395 0.93 5.07 16.97
N GLY A 396 0.98 5.08 18.30
CA GLY A 396 0.99 6.30 19.11
C GLY A 396 2.15 7.23 18.76
N LEU A 397 3.36 6.68 18.63
CA LEU A 397 4.54 7.44 18.19
C LEU A 397 4.34 8.01 16.77
N ALA A 398 3.81 7.20 15.86
CA ALA A 398 3.52 7.64 14.50
C ALA A 398 2.43 8.74 14.46
N VAL A 399 1.41 8.66 15.33
CA VAL A 399 0.39 9.72 15.49
C VAL A 399 1.01 11.02 16.02
N VAL A 400 1.93 10.94 16.97
CA VAL A 400 2.68 12.13 17.43
C VAL A 400 3.45 12.74 16.27
N GLY A 401 4.15 11.94 15.45
CA GLY A 401 4.82 12.38 14.24
C GLY A 401 3.87 13.06 13.25
N LEU A 402 2.68 12.48 13.03
CA LEU A 402 1.61 13.05 12.19
C LEU A 402 1.16 14.43 12.71
N ILE A 403 0.89 14.56 14.01
CA ILE A 403 0.43 15.81 14.63
C ILE A 403 1.50 16.90 14.53
N VAL A 404 2.76 16.57 14.81
CA VAL A 404 3.89 17.50 14.70
C VAL A 404 4.07 17.96 13.24
N ALA A 405 4.07 17.03 12.28
CA ALA A 405 4.19 17.36 10.87
C ALA A 405 3.00 18.22 10.39
N ARG A 406 1.77 17.90 10.84
CA ARG A 406 0.56 18.69 10.55
C ARG A 406 0.67 20.12 11.06
N ARG A 407 1.12 20.32 12.30
CA ARG A 407 1.29 21.66 12.88
C ARG A 407 2.31 22.48 12.08
N ARG A 408 3.46 21.88 11.74
CA ARG A 408 4.52 22.53 10.94
C ARG A 408 4.04 22.85 9.53
N THR A 409 3.31 21.95 8.88
CA THR A 409 2.76 22.19 7.53
C THR A 409 1.74 23.32 7.54
N ARG A 410 0.84 23.37 8.54
CA ARG A 410 -0.16 24.45 8.67
C ARG A 410 0.48 25.80 8.96
N ARG A 411 1.50 25.83 9.81
CA ARG A 411 2.26 27.04 10.09
C ARG A 411 2.90 27.59 8.81
N ARG A 412 3.51 26.71 8.04
CA ARG A 412 4.14 27.08 6.77
C ARG A 412 3.13 27.61 5.74
N LEU A 413 1.94 27.03 5.65
CA LEU A 413 0.85 27.52 4.80
C LEU A 413 0.42 28.95 5.18
N VAL A 414 0.40 29.26 6.47
CA VAL A 414 0.11 30.63 6.93
C VAL A 414 1.25 31.59 6.58
N GLU A 415 2.49 31.19 6.80
CA GLU A 415 3.68 32.03 6.58
C GLU A 415 3.97 32.29 5.08
N GLU A 416 3.82 31.27 4.21
CA GLU A 416 4.17 31.37 2.78
C GLU A 416 2.98 31.74 1.89
N GLU A 417 1.76 31.31 2.22
CA GLU A 417 0.59 31.45 1.34
C GLU A 417 -0.55 32.26 1.98
N GLY A 418 -0.40 32.70 3.24
CA GLY A 418 -1.46 33.42 3.98
C GLY A 418 -2.69 32.56 4.28
N ILE A 419 -2.64 31.24 4.06
CA ILE A 419 -3.78 30.34 4.20
C ILE A 419 -3.91 29.83 5.64
N ALA A 420 -4.86 30.38 6.39
CA ALA A 420 -5.22 29.90 7.72
C ALA A 420 -6.30 28.80 7.63
N VAL A 421 -5.97 27.58 8.06
CA VAL A 421 -6.94 26.47 8.14
C VAL A 421 -7.64 26.51 9.49
N ALA A 422 -8.87 27.04 9.51
CA ALA A 422 -9.68 27.09 10.73
C ALA A 422 -9.91 25.72 11.36
N PRO A 423 -10.06 25.59 12.70
CA PRO A 423 -10.43 24.34 13.36
C PRO A 423 -11.69 23.70 12.75
N LEU A 424 -11.78 22.36 12.79
CA LEU A 424 -12.91 21.63 12.17
C LEU A 424 -14.25 22.10 12.75
N TRP A 425 -14.28 22.29 14.07
CA TRP A 425 -15.47 22.74 14.79
C TRP A 425 -15.97 24.09 14.30
N THR A 426 -15.10 25.09 14.17
CA THR A 426 -15.48 26.43 13.70
C THR A 426 -16.04 26.40 12.28
N ALA A 427 -15.49 25.55 11.42
CA ALA A 427 -16.00 25.37 10.06
C ALA A 427 -17.34 24.66 10.01
N LEU A 428 -17.58 23.67 10.87
CA LEU A 428 -18.87 22.98 10.98
C LEU A 428 -19.95 23.95 11.50
N VAL A 429 -19.65 24.71 12.52
CA VAL A 429 -20.56 25.73 13.08
C VAL A 429 -20.87 26.82 12.05
N ALA A 430 -19.87 27.32 11.33
CA ALA A 430 -20.06 28.31 10.28
C ALA A 430 -20.94 27.78 9.13
N ASN A 431 -20.72 26.52 8.72
CA ASN A 431 -21.54 25.89 7.68
C ASN A 431 -22.98 25.63 8.14
N TRP A 432 -23.18 25.25 9.39
CA TRP A 432 -24.49 25.07 9.98
C TRP A 432 -25.27 26.40 10.08
N ARG A 433 -24.61 27.48 10.50
CA ARG A 433 -25.20 28.85 10.53
C ARG A 433 -25.59 29.33 9.13
N ARG A 434 -24.75 29.13 8.11
CA ARG A 434 -25.08 29.48 6.71
C ARG A 434 -26.30 28.72 6.19
N ARG A 435 -26.41 27.42 6.46
CA ARG A 435 -27.58 26.63 6.07
C ARG A 435 -28.87 27.07 6.73
N ARG A 436 -28.83 27.50 7.99
CA ARG A 436 -30.01 28.07 8.68
C ARG A 436 -30.38 29.50 8.23
N GLY A 437 -29.42 30.28 7.74
CA GLY A 437 -29.66 31.61 7.20
C GLY A 437 -30.34 31.59 5.82
N HIS A 438 -30.11 30.56 5.00
CA HIS A 438 -30.75 30.41 3.66
C HIS A 438 -32.13 29.73 3.70
N GLY A 439 -32.59 29.27 4.84
CA GLY A 439 -33.93 28.66 4.98
C GLY A 439 -34.98 29.64 5.60
N ARG A 440 -34.65 30.91 5.69
CA ARG A 440 -35.54 31.95 6.22
C ARG A 440 -35.75 33.12 5.25
N GLY A 441 -35.43 32.93 3.96
CA GLY A 441 -35.75 33.89 2.91
C GLY A 441 -36.79 33.34 1.93
#